data_559a83793a00fc4561d2688834b32737
#
_entry.id   559a83793a00fc4561d2688834b32737
#
_cell.length_a   1.000
_cell.length_b   1.000
_cell.length_c   1.000
_cell.angle_alpha   90.00
_cell.angle_beta   90.00
_cell.angle_gamma   90.00
#
_symmetry.space_group_name_H-M   'P 1'
#
loop_
_entity.id
_entity.type
_entity.pdbx_description
1 polymer ?
#
loop_
_entity_poly.entity_id
_entity_poly.type
_entity_poly.pdbx_seq_one_letter_code
_entity_poly.pdbx_strand_id
1 'polypeptide(L)'
;MNGLLAWRDEAAVGAVNMAADELLAAEAVRRDRPLVRIYGWQEPTVSLGGFQRLGDAQAFPGIAGLPIVRRPSGGGAIIHGSDVTYAVAVPRSHAWGGDPQVLYDAFHEALVEVLRKQGITASLHPGRGRDAGDEDRFLCFDRRARGDLVVRTADSADDHKILGSAQRRLQAAVLQHGSLLEQSSRAVTEDARHPGLHDLLASAGWGSTSNDLVDPWLLRVAAAAGLRLEWTGESFLATHRPEITAAAPRFLSQAWLGRR
;
A
#
# COMPACT_ATOMS: atom_id res chain seq x y z
N MET A 1 0.86 26.18 2.40
CA MET A 1 1.54 25.67 1.16
C MET A 1 0.64 24.62 0.52
N ASN A 2 0.14 24.88 -0.70
CA ASN A 2 -0.89 24.05 -1.34
C ASN A 2 -0.26 22.95 -2.24
N GLY A 3 0.52 22.01 -1.68
CA GLY A 3 1.11 20.94 -2.47
C GLY A 3 1.14 19.60 -1.74
N LEU A 4 1.00 18.51 -2.51
CA LEU A 4 1.29 17.15 -2.11
C LEU A 4 2.78 16.91 -2.36
N LEU A 5 3.57 16.83 -1.31
CA LEU A 5 5.01 16.58 -1.42
C LEU A 5 5.27 15.09 -1.55
N ALA A 6 6.01 14.69 -2.60
CA ALA A 6 6.19 13.32 -2.99
C ALA A 6 7.68 12.90 -3.03
N TRP A 7 7.95 11.68 -2.59
CA TRP A 7 9.25 11.02 -2.68
C TRP A 7 9.13 9.72 -3.47
N ARG A 8 10.16 9.43 -4.22
CA ARG A 8 10.38 8.12 -4.83
C ARG A 8 11.59 7.51 -4.14
N ASP A 9 11.34 6.50 -3.32
CA ASP A 9 12.39 5.82 -2.56
C ASP A 9 12.91 4.59 -3.30
N GLU A 10 14.16 4.27 -3.07
CA GLU A 10 14.73 2.98 -3.42
C GLU A 10 14.08 1.85 -2.60
N ALA A 11 14.19 0.63 -3.12
CA ALA A 11 13.71 -0.55 -2.40
C ALA A 11 14.51 -0.75 -1.10
N ALA A 12 13.81 -1.04 -0.01
CA ALA A 12 14.41 -1.24 1.30
C ALA A 12 13.85 -2.48 2.01
N VAL A 13 14.54 -2.95 3.04
CA VAL A 13 14.05 -4.05 3.88
C VAL A 13 12.83 -3.61 4.69
N GLY A 14 11.97 -4.56 5.04
CA GLY A 14 10.68 -4.27 5.64
C GLY A 14 10.72 -3.39 6.89
N ALA A 15 11.69 -3.60 7.76
CA ALA A 15 11.83 -2.80 8.99
C ALA A 15 12.12 -1.31 8.70
N VAL A 16 12.93 -1.04 7.69
CA VAL A 16 13.25 0.32 7.22
C VAL A 16 12.01 0.97 6.61
N ASN A 17 11.26 0.25 5.76
CA ASN A 17 10.02 0.75 5.20
C ASN A 17 8.99 1.11 6.28
N MET A 18 8.82 0.27 7.29
CA MET A 18 7.88 0.54 8.40
C MET A 18 8.32 1.74 9.26
N ALA A 19 9.62 1.89 9.51
CA ALA A 19 10.16 3.04 10.23
C ALA A 19 9.96 4.35 9.45
N ALA A 20 10.20 4.30 8.14
CA ALA A 20 10.00 5.45 7.27
C ALA A 20 8.52 5.87 7.19
N ASP A 21 7.59 4.92 7.11
CA ASP A 21 6.14 5.22 7.09
C ASP A 21 5.67 5.89 8.39
N GLU A 22 6.21 5.46 9.53
CA GLU A 22 5.88 6.11 10.80
C GLU A 22 6.47 7.51 10.90
N LEU A 23 7.70 7.70 10.44
CA LEU A 23 8.34 9.01 10.40
C LEU A 23 7.63 9.95 9.41
N LEU A 24 7.13 9.43 8.27
CA LEU A 24 6.35 10.21 7.31
C LEU A 24 5.15 10.87 7.98
N ALA A 25 4.48 10.17 8.90
CA ALA A 25 3.35 10.71 9.63
C ALA A 25 3.77 11.85 10.58
N ALA A 26 4.91 11.73 11.25
CA ALA A 26 5.46 12.79 12.09
C ALA A 26 5.85 14.03 11.26
N GLU A 27 6.50 13.80 10.11
CA GLU A 27 6.88 14.85 9.18
C GLU A 27 5.70 15.59 8.56
N ALA A 28 4.59 14.88 8.26
CA ALA A 28 3.37 15.51 7.77
C ALA A 28 2.81 16.50 8.77
N VAL A 29 2.80 16.14 10.06
CA VAL A 29 2.39 17.05 11.15
C VAL A 29 3.36 18.23 11.27
N ARG A 30 4.67 17.96 11.27
CA ARG A 30 5.70 19.02 11.40
C ARG A 30 5.65 20.04 10.27
N ARG A 31 5.37 19.58 9.04
CA ARG A 31 5.28 20.43 7.83
C ARG A 31 3.90 21.00 7.59
N ASP A 32 2.91 20.56 8.36
CA ASP A 32 1.48 20.90 8.21
C ASP A 32 0.97 20.75 6.75
N ARG A 33 1.32 19.62 6.11
CA ARG A 33 0.93 19.33 4.73
C ARG A 33 0.90 17.84 4.42
N PRO A 34 0.14 17.41 3.39
CA PRO A 34 0.16 16.03 2.90
C PRO A 34 1.53 15.64 2.33
N LEU A 35 2.00 14.46 2.71
CA LEU A 35 3.25 13.85 2.26
C LEU A 35 2.96 12.47 1.70
N VAL A 36 3.62 12.09 0.60
CA VAL A 36 3.51 10.75 0.01
C VAL A 36 4.89 10.21 -0.36
N ARG A 37 5.13 8.94 -0.09
CA ARG A 37 6.29 8.20 -0.60
C ARG A 37 5.83 7.00 -1.40
N ILE A 38 6.55 6.69 -2.50
CA ILE A 38 6.40 5.50 -3.32
C ILE A 38 7.67 4.69 -3.17
N TYR A 39 7.54 3.39 -2.91
CA TYR A 39 8.69 2.54 -2.63
C TYR A 39 8.45 1.06 -2.99
N GLY A 40 9.55 0.33 -3.08
CA GLY A 40 9.58 -1.12 -3.25
C GLY A 40 10.17 -1.85 -2.04
N TRP A 41 10.36 -3.14 -2.19
CA TRP A 41 10.90 -4.04 -1.17
C TRP A 41 12.16 -4.71 -1.70
N GLN A 42 13.23 -4.68 -0.91
CA GLN A 42 14.51 -5.24 -1.30
C GLN A 42 14.48 -6.77 -1.40
N GLU A 43 13.60 -7.39 -0.65
CA GLU A 43 13.38 -8.84 -0.62
C GLU A 43 11.89 -9.15 -0.40
N PRO A 44 11.40 -10.31 -0.85
CA PRO A 44 10.05 -10.75 -0.52
C PRO A 44 9.84 -10.76 0.99
N THR A 45 8.82 -10.01 1.43
CA THR A 45 8.56 -9.77 2.86
C THR A 45 7.07 -9.84 3.14
N VAL A 46 6.68 -10.43 4.27
CA VAL A 46 5.29 -10.44 4.74
C VAL A 46 5.07 -9.27 5.71
N SER A 47 4.13 -8.38 5.38
CA SER A 47 3.67 -7.38 6.35
C SER A 47 2.36 -7.81 7.00
N LEU A 48 2.38 -8.07 8.30
CA LEU A 48 1.18 -8.33 9.09
C LEU A 48 0.39 -7.05 9.32
N GLY A 49 -0.93 -7.14 9.25
CA GLY A 49 -1.80 -6.10 9.77
C GLY A 49 -1.67 -5.96 11.29
N GLY A 50 -1.92 -4.75 11.79
CA GLY A 50 -1.70 -4.40 13.20
C GLY A 50 -2.42 -5.29 14.22
N PHE A 51 -3.48 -5.99 13.81
CA PHE A 51 -4.31 -6.85 14.68
C PHE A 51 -4.17 -8.35 14.41
N GLN A 52 -3.37 -8.75 13.41
CA GLN A 52 -3.15 -10.17 13.12
C GLN A 52 -2.22 -10.81 14.16
N ARG A 53 -2.41 -12.10 14.41
CA ARG A 53 -1.52 -12.86 15.30
C ARG A 53 -0.26 -13.27 14.54
N LEU A 54 0.89 -13.14 15.19
CA LEU A 54 2.15 -13.61 14.62
C LEU A 54 2.14 -15.14 14.41
N GLY A 55 1.51 -15.88 15.33
CA GLY A 55 1.37 -17.34 15.23
C GLY A 55 0.62 -17.80 13.98
N ASP A 56 -0.38 -17.03 13.52
CA ASP A 56 -1.11 -17.35 12.29
C ASP A 56 -0.19 -17.24 11.05
N ALA A 57 0.70 -16.25 11.04
CA ALA A 57 1.70 -16.12 9.98
C ALA A 57 2.72 -17.27 10.00
N GLN A 58 3.19 -17.64 11.19
CA GLN A 58 4.13 -18.74 11.35
C GLN A 58 3.54 -20.09 10.99
N ALA A 59 2.22 -20.25 11.17
CA ALA A 59 1.47 -21.46 10.81
C ALA A 59 1.02 -21.49 9.33
N PHE A 60 1.15 -20.39 8.58
CA PHE A 60 0.71 -20.33 7.19
C PHE A 60 1.80 -20.84 6.24
N PRO A 61 1.66 -22.04 5.66
CA PRO A 61 2.76 -22.67 4.92
C PRO A 61 3.21 -21.88 3.69
N GLY A 62 2.28 -21.13 3.08
CA GLY A 62 2.51 -20.41 1.82
C GLY A 62 3.59 -19.34 1.89
N ILE A 63 3.99 -18.91 3.10
CA ILE A 63 4.97 -17.83 3.33
C ILE A 63 6.15 -18.29 4.19
N ALA A 64 6.35 -19.60 4.33
CA ALA A 64 7.40 -20.15 5.17
C ALA A 64 8.78 -19.60 4.77
N GLY A 65 9.56 -19.16 5.76
CA GLY A 65 10.91 -18.64 5.55
C GLY A 65 11.01 -17.18 5.10
N LEU A 66 9.89 -16.52 4.80
CA LEU A 66 9.92 -15.09 4.47
C LEU A 66 10.11 -14.21 5.71
N PRO A 67 10.86 -13.11 5.60
CA PRO A 67 10.91 -12.09 6.63
C PRO A 67 9.50 -11.56 6.96
N ILE A 68 9.23 -11.35 8.24
CA ILE A 68 7.95 -10.84 8.72
C ILE A 68 8.15 -9.49 9.40
N VAL A 69 7.36 -8.50 9.00
CA VAL A 69 7.23 -7.23 9.71
C VAL A 69 5.76 -7.00 10.08
N ARG A 70 5.51 -6.11 11.02
CA ARG A 70 4.15 -5.69 11.37
C ARG A 70 3.97 -4.22 11.06
N ARG A 71 3.01 -3.91 10.20
CA ARG A 71 2.66 -2.53 9.90
C ARG A 71 1.77 -1.91 10.99
N PRO A 72 1.79 -0.59 11.15
CA PRO A 72 0.97 0.09 12.15
C PRO A 72 -0.53 0.05 11.84
N SER A 73 -0.92 -0.10 10.58
CA SER A 73 -2.33 -0.15 10.14
C SER A 73 -2.93 -1.55 10.23
N GLY A 74 -4.25 -1.64 10.10
CA GLY A 74 -5.00 -2.92 10.10
C GLY A 74 -4.92 -3.69 8.78
N GLY A 75 -5.92 -4.55 8.53
CA GLY A 75 -6.05 -5.37 7.34
C GLY A 75 -5.39 -6.74 7.42
N GLY A 76 -5.52 -7.56 6.36
CA GLY A 76 -4.88 -8.86 6.21
C GLY A 76 -3.39 -8.77 5.86
N ALA A 77 -2.65 -9.86 5.95
CA ALA A 77 -1.24 -9.92 5.60
C ALA A 77 -1.02 -9.63 4.10
N ILE A 78 0.06 -8.96 3.78
CA ILE A 78 0.47 -8.69 2.39
C ILE A 78 1.83 -9.30 2.16
N ILE A 79 1.98 -9.95 1.01
CA ILE A 79 3.25 -10.47 0.52
C ILE A 79 3.79 -9.44 -0.47
N HIS A 80 4.89 -8.82 -0.10
CA HIS A 80 5.57 -7.79 -0.87
C HIS A 80 6.76 -8.34 -1.65
N GLY A 81 7.26 -7.55 -2.59
CA GLY A 81 8.45 -7.86 -3.42
C GLY A 81 8.14 -7.88 -4.92
N SER A 82 6.84 -7.93 -5.27
CA SER A 82 6.35 -7.83 -6.66
C SER A 82 5.23 -6.80 -6.74
N ASP A 83 5.29 -5.79 -5.89
CA ASP A 83 4.32 -4.70 -5.77
C ASP A 83 5.01 -3.34 -5.68
N VAL A 84 4.29 -2.32 -6.05
CA VAL A 84 4.61 -0.94 -5.70
C VAL A 84 3.80 -0.56 -4.48
N THR A 85 4.51 -0.21 -3.42
CA THR A 85 3.88 0.27 -2.19
C THR A 85 3.88 1.80 -2.15
N TYR A 86 2.80 2.39 -1.68
CA TYR A 86 2.76 3.80 -1.32
C TYR A 86 2.44 3.98 0.16
N ALA A 87 2.95 5.04 0.75
CA ALA A 87 2.50 5.56 2.02
C ALA A 87 2.17 7.05 1.88
N VAL A 88 1.01 7.46 2.37
CA VAL A 88 0.61 8.87 2.45
C VAL A 88 0.27 9.21 3.88
N ALA A 89 0.79 10.35 4.33
CA ALA A 89 0.48 10.89 5.65
C ALA A 89 -0.09 12.29 5.53
N VAL A 90 -1.14 12.56 6.29
CA VAL A 90 -1.81 13.86 6.29
C VAL A 90 -2.05 14.32 7.72
N PRO A 91 -1.86 15.63 8.02
CA PRO A 91 -2.23 16.18 9.31
C PRO A 91 -3.76 16.08 9.53
N ARG A 92 -4.18 15.95 10.78
CA ARG A 92 -5.63 15.95 11.11
C ARG A 92 -6.33 17.26 10.77
N SER A 93 -5.58 18.38 10.67
CA SER A 93 -6.06 19.69 10.22
C SER A 93 -6.41 19.74 8.73
N HIS A 94 -5.82 18.86 7.91
CA HIS A 94 -6.12 18.79 6.48
C HIS A 94 -7.48 18.11 6.23
N ALA A 95 -8.17 18.48 5.15
CA ALA A 95 -9.47 17.90 4.79
C ALA A 95 -9.46 16.36 4.76
N TRP A 96 -8.42 15.76 4.18
CA TRP A 96 -8.21 14.32 4.17
C TRP A 96 -7.97 13.72 5.57
N GLY A 97 -7.42 14.49 6.51
CA GLY A 97 -7.21 14.08 7.89
C GLY A 97 -8.48 14.10 8.73
N GLY A 98 -9.43 14.95 8.36
CA GLY A 98 -10.77 15.03 8.97
C GLY A 98 -11.64 13.84 8.63
N ASP A 99 -11.65 13.44 7.37
CA ASP A 99 -12.34 12.24 6.88
C ASP A 99 -11.39 11.30 6.12
N PRO A 100 -10.88 10.27 6.79
CA PRO A 100 -9.96 9.31 6.17
C PRO A 100 -10.56 8.53 4.98
N GLN A 101 -11.88 8.44 4.86
CA GLN A 101 -12.51 7.81 3.70
C GLN A 101 -12.26 8.63 2.44
N VAL A 102 -12.30 9.94 2.53
CA VAL A 102 -11.98 10.85 1.41
C VAL A 102 -10.54 10.63 0.91
N LEU A 103 -9.59 10.44 1.83
CA LEU A 103 -8.20 10.12 1.47
C LEU A 103 -8.12 8.76 0.76
N TYR A 104 -8.83 7.75 1.28
CA TYR A 104 -8.87 6.42 0.68
C TYR A 104 -9.42 6.46 -0.74
N ASP A 105 -10.58 7.08 -0.90
CA ASP A 105 -11.28 7.18 -2.18
C ASP A 105 -10.43 7.95 -3.21
N ALA A 106 -9.80 9.07 -2.81
CA ALA A 106 -8.97 9.87 -3.71
C ALA A 106 -7.82 9.06 -4.35
N PHE A 107 -7.15 8.20 -3.57
CA PHE A 107 -6.08 7.36 -4.11
C PHE A 107 -6.61 6.26 -5.03
N HIS A 108 -7.67 5.62 -4.64
CA HIS A 108 -8.22 4.49 -5.39
C HIS A 108 -8.94 4.92 -6.66
N GLU A 109 -9.79 5.96 -6.60
CA GLU A 109 -10.48 6.52 -7.78
C GLU A 109 -9.49 7.06 -8.81
N ALA A 110 -8.46 7.77 -8.35
CA ALA A 110 -7.43 8.32 -9.24
C ALA A 110 -6.71 7.21 -10.03
N LEU A 111 -6.39 6.06 -9.40
CA LEU A 111 -5.76 4.95 -10.10
C LEU A 111 -6.74 4.24 -11.06
N VAL A 112 -8.00 4.08 -10.68
CA VAL A 112 -9.05 3.56 -11.59
C VAL A 112 -9.10 4.39 -12.87
N GLU A 113 -9.08 5.73 -12.75
CA GLU A 113 -9.11 6.60 -13.92
C GLU A 113 -7.85 6.49 -14.78
N VAL A 114 -6.67 6.33 -14.17
CA VAL A 114 -5.41 6.13 -14.91
C VAL A 114 -5.46 4.83 -15.70
N LEU A 115 -5.88 3.73 -15.07
CA LEU A 115 -5.98 2.42 -15.71
C LEU A 115 -7.02 2.43 -16.85
N ARG A 116 -8.18 3.05 -16.63
CA ARG A 116 -9.20 3.18 -17.67
C ARG A 116 -8.73 3.95 -18.90
N LYS A 117 -7.90 4.98 -18.70
CA LYS A 117 -7.29 5.71 -19.84
C LYS A 117 -6.32 4.87 -20.65
N GLN A 118 -5.78 3.81 -20.07
CA GLN A 118 -4.95 2.81 -20.76
C GLN A 118 -5.78 1.65 -21.32
N GLY A 119 -7.12 1.75 -21.33
CA GLY A 119 -8.02 0.72 -21.86
C GLY A 119 -8.28 -0.45 -20.92
N ILE A 120 -7.85 -0.36 -19.65
CA ILE A 120 -8.03 -1.44 -18.66
C ILE A 120 -9.41 -1.30 -18.00
N THR A 121 -10.15 -2.41 -17.91
CA THR A 121 -11.44 -2.46 -17.20
C THR A 121 -11.18 -2.52 -15.68
N ALA A 122 -11.06 -1.34 -15.08
CA ALA A 122 -10.82 -1.17 -13.65
C ALA A 122 -12.05 -0.54 -12.96
N SER A 123 -12.31 -0.95 -11.72
CA SER A 123 -13.38 -0.40 -10.90
C SER A 123 -13.07 -0.50 -9.42
N LEU A 124 -13.82 0.23 -8.60
CA LEU A 124 -13.82 0.01 -7.16
C LEU A 124 -14.82 -1.09 -6.81
N HIS A 125 -14.39 -2.02 -5.97
CA HIS A 125 -15.26 -3.07 -5.46
C HIS A 125 -16.36 -2.44 -4.60
N PRO A 126 -17.65 -2.73 -4.85
CA PRO A 126 -18.77 -2.08 -4.14
C PRO A 126 -18.84 -2.47 -2.65
N GLY A 127 -18.07 -3.47 -2.23
CA GLY A 127 -18.28 -4.17 -0.97
C GLY A 127 -19.52 -5.05 -1.07
N ARG A 128 -19.39 -6.32 -0.79
CA ARG A 128 -20.57 -7.14 -0.47
C ARG A 128 -20.77 -6.99 1.04
N GLY A 129 -22.04 -7.04 1.51
CA GLY A 129 -22.29 -7.12 2.94
C GLY A 129 -21.41 -8.23 3.51
N ARG A 130 -20.99 -8.11 4.79
CA ARG A 130 -20.08 -9.04 5.46
C ARG A 130 -20.39 -10.48 5.08
N ASP A 131 -19.70 -11.00 4.08
CA ASP A 131 -19.77 -12.42 3.77
C ASP A 131 -19.04 -13.12 4.91
N ALA A 132 -19.78 -13.91 5.67
CA ALA A 132 -19.24 -14.74 6.74
C ALA A 132 -18.13 -15.63 6.13
N GLY A 133 -16.87 -15.34 6.45
CA GLY A 133 -15.70 -16.07 5.94
C GLY A 133 -14.60 -15.20 5.33
N ASP A 134 -14.89 -14.00 4.84
CA ASP A 134 -13.87 -13.11 4.27
C ASP A 134 -12.97 -12.46 5.35
N GLU A 135 -13.49 -12.28 6.56
CA GLU A 135 -12.72 -11.70 7.67
C GLU A 135 -11.66 -12.68 8.22
N ASP A 136 -11.84 -13.99 8.05
CA ASP A 136 -10.95 -15.03 8.56
C ASP A 136 -9.80 -15.36 7.60
N ARG A 137 -9.84 -14.89 6.35
CA ARG A 137 -8.74 -15.12 5.41
C ARG A 137 -7.48 -14.41 5.85
N PHE A 138 -6.36 -15.10 5.85
CA PHE A 138 -5.09 -14.57 6.32
C PHE A 138 -4.54 -13.46 5.43
N LEU A 139 -4.57 -13.66 4.11
CA LEU A 139 -4.02 -12.71 3.14
C LEU A 139 -5.00 -11.59 2.78
N CYS A 140 -4.49 -10.38 2.63
CA CYS A 140 -5.27 -9.18 2.30
C CYS A 140 -5.93 -9.27 0.91
N PHE A 141 -5.23 -9.86 -0.05
CA PHE A 141 -5.71 -9.95 -1.43
C PHE A 141 -6.74 -11.07 -1.64
N ASP A 142 -6.91 -11.98 -0.68
CA ASP A 142 -8.05 -12.92 -0.63
C ASP A 142 -9.34 -12.25 -0.17
N ARG A 143 -9.24 -11.10 0.49
CA ARG A 143 -10.36 -10.34 1.02
C ARG A 143 -10.83 -9.33 0.01
N ARG A 144 -12.13 -9.04 0.00
CA ARG A 144 -12.72 -7.95 -0.77
C ARG A 144 -13.40 -6.98 0.17
N ALA A 145 -12.91 -5.73 0.17
CA ALA A 145 -13.51 -4.65 0.92
C ALA A 145 -14.09 -3.60 -0.03
N ARG A 146 -15.04 -2.82 0.46
CA ARG A 146 -15.54 -1.66 -0.29
C ARG A 146 -14.37 -0.72 -0.60
N GLY A 147 -14.28 -0.34 -1.87
CA GLY A 147 -13.26 0.58 -2.34
C GLY A 147 -11.94 -0.08 -2.76
N ASP A 148 -11.76 -1.40 -2.56
CA ASP A 148 -10.63 -2.10 -3.16
C ASP A 148 -10.65 -1.93 -4.69
N LEU A 149 -9.49 -1.68 -5.29
CA LEU A 149 -9.41 -1.58 -6.75
C LEU A 149 -9.30 -2.97 -7.35
N VAL A 150 -10.21 -3.25 -8.26
CA VAL A 150 -10.27 -4.52 -8.99
C VAL A 150 -10.16 -4.30 -10.50
N VAL A 151 -9.56 -5.28 -11.17
CA VAL A 151 -9.45 -5.35 -12.63
C VAL A 151 -10.18 -6.58 -13.11
N ARG A 152 -10.91 -6.42 -14.23
CA ARG A 152 -11.53 -7.52 -14.96
C ARG A 152 -10.82 -7.69 -16.30
N THR A 153 -10.49 -8.93 -16.62
CA THR A 153 -9.92 -9.29 -17.92
C THR A 153 -10.99 -9.87 -18.84
N ALA A 154 -10.72 -9.87 -20.14
CA ALA A 154 -11.64 -10.47 -21.12
C ALA A 154 -11.81 -11.99 -20.93
N ASP A 155 -10.78 -12.64 -20.38
CA ASP A 155 -10.70 -14.09 -20.22
C ASP A 155 -11.22 -14.58 -18.86
N SER A 156 -11.65 -13.66 -17.97
CA SER A 156 -12.16 -14.01 -16.63
C SER A 156 -13.44 -13.27 -16.31
N ALA A 157 -14.43 -14.01 -15.79
CA ALA A 157 -15.64 -13.42 -15.23
C ALA A 157 -15.39 -12.79 -13.84
N ASP A 158 -14.28 -13.13 -13.20
CA ASP A 158 -13.95 -12.69 -11.85
C ASP A 158 -13.21 -11.36 -11.83
N ASP A 159 -13.48 -10.58 -10.81
CA ASP A 159 -12.76 -9.35 -10.52
C ASP A 159 -11.49 -9.69 -9.69
N HIS A 160 -10.33 -9.25 -10.16
CA HIS A 160 -9.04 -9.44 -9.48
C HIS A 160 -8.65 -8.17 -8.73
N LYS A 161 -8.49 -8.28 -7.41
CA LYS A 161 -7.99 -7.17 -6.59
C LYS A 161 -6.51 -6.95 -6.88
N ILE A 162 -6.18 -5.73 -7.29
CA ILE A 162 -4.80 -5.33 -7.57
C ILE A 162 -4.29 -4.22 -6.66
N LEU A 163 -5.18 -3.45 -6.02
CA LEU A 163 -4.81 -2.47 -5.00
C LEU A 163 -5.72 -2.62 -3.79
N GLY A 164 -5.10 -2.69 -2.63
CA GLY A 164 -5.74 -2.55 -1.34
C GLY A 164 -4.96 -1.60 -0.45
N SER A 165 -5.65 -0.87 0.40
CA SER A 165 -5.04 0.08 1.34
C SER A 165 -5.58 -0.10 2.75
N ALA A 166 -4.76 0.34 3.71
CA ALA A 166 -5.13 0.32 5.11
C ALA A 166 -4.69 1.63 5.77
N GLN A 167 -5.47 2.06 6.74
CA GLN A 167 -5.24 3.32 7.43
C GLN A 167 -4.96 3.12 8.91
N ARG A 168 -4.20 4.05 9.47
CA ARG A 168 -4.07 4.25 10.91
C ARG A 168 -4.38 5.70 11.25
N ARG A 169 -5.37 5.88 12.11
CA ARG A 169 -5.63 7.18 12.72
C ARG A 169 -4.69 7.38 13.91
N LEU A 170 -3.79 8.34 13.78
CA LEU A 170 -2.93 8.81 14.84
C LEU A 170 -3.55 10.04 15.50
N GLN A 171 -3.04 10.46 16.65
CA GLN A 171 -3.55 11.63 17.36
C GLN A 171 -3.53 12.89 16.48
N ALA A 172 -2.43 13.16 15.78
CA ALA A 172 -2.22 14.36 14.98
C ALA A 172 -2.20 14.14 13.47
N ALA A 173 -2.25 12.89 12.99
CA ALA A 173 -2.17 12.54 11.58
C ALA A 173 -3.05 11.35 11.20
N VAL A 174 -3.29 11.17 9.92
CA VAL A 174 -3.73 9.90 9.32
C VAL A 174 -2.58 9.39 8.46
N LEU A 175 -2.22 8.13 8.66
CA LEU A 175 -1.31 7.39 7.80
C LEU A 175 -2.12 6.37 7.01
N GLN A 176 -1.99 6.37 5.69
CA GLN A 176 -2.51 5.34 4.80
C GLN A 176 -1.36 4.75 4.01
N HIS A 177 -1.36 3.45 3.84
CA HIS A 177 -0.50 2.78 2.89
C HIS A 177 -1.27 1.71 2.13
N GLY A 178 -0.85 1.47 0.90
CA GLY A 178 -1.43 0.50 0.00
C GLY A 178 -0.37 -0.15 -0.86
N SER A 179 -0.74 -1.30 -1.41
CA SER A 179 0.10 -2.12 -2.26
C SER A 179 -0.61 -2.35 -3.58
N LEU A 180 0.03 -1.92 -4.67
CA LEU A 180 -0.37 -2.18 -6.05
C LEU A 180 0.41 -3.39 -6.57
N LEU A 181 -0.28 -4.50 -6.79
CA LEU A 181 0.33 -5.72 -7.30
C LEU A 181 0.71 -5.56 -8.78
N GLU A 182 2.00 -5.71 -9.08
CA GLU A 182 2.51 -5.71 -10.45
C GLU A 182 2.54 -7.12 -11.03
N GLN A 183 3.03 -8.07 -10.23
CA GLN A 183 3.15 -9.49 -10.61
C GLN A 183 2.86 -10.38 -9.41
N SER A 184 2.56 -11.63 -9.68
CA SER A 184 2.48 -12.66 -8.65
C SER A 184 3.87 -12.94 -8.08
N SER A 185 3.95 -13.05 -6.75
CA SER A 185 5.22 -13.40 -6.09
C SER A 185 5.60 -14.84 -6.38
N ARG A 186 6.86 -15.06 -6.79
CA ARG A 186 7.44 -16.41 -6.97
C ARG A 186 8.03 -16.97 -5.67
N ALA A 187 8.10 -16.15 -4.63
CA ALA A 187 8.67 -16.54 -3.34
C ALA A 187 7.70 -17.30 -2.43
N VAL A 188 6.46 -17.51 -2.89
CA VAL A 188 5.39 -18.16 -2.11
C VAL A 188 4.80 -19.35 -2.88
N THR A 189 4.09 -20.21 -2.17
CA THR A 189 3.36 -21.32 -2.80
C THR A 189 2.23 -20.81 -3.70
N GLU A 190 1.76 -21.65 -4.61
CA GLU A 190 0.71 -21.29 -5.56
C GLU A 190 -0.56 -20.77 -4.85
N ASP A 191 -0.95 -21.42 -3.75
CA ASP A 191 -2.13 -21.05 -2.95
C ASP A 191 -2.03 -19.64 -2.30
N ALA A 192 -0.82 -19.11 -2.16
CA ALA A 192 -0.57 -17.79 -1.61
C ALA A 192 -0.31 -16.71 -2.68
N ARG A 193 -0.38 -17.07 -3.97
CA ARG A 193 -0.14 -16.15 -5.07
C ARG A 193 -1.40 -15.36 -5.43
N HIS A 194 -1.19 -14.08 -5.64
CA HIS A 194 -2.21 -13.20 -6.20
C HIS A 194 -1.67 -12.62 -7.51
N PRO A 195 -2.45 -12.63 -8.59
CA PRO A 195 -2.02 -12.06 -9.85
C PRO A 195 -1.91 -10.54 -9.74
N GLY A 196 -0.88 -9.98 -10.34
CA GLY A 196 -0.73 -8.54 -10.51
C GLY A 196 -1.11 -8.10 -11.92
N LEU A 197 -0.92 -6.81 -12.20
CA LEU A 197 -1.30 -6.22 -13.49
C LEU A 197 -0.64 -6.90 -14.69
N HIS A 198 0.65 -7.24 -14.59
CA HIS A 198 1.37 -7.90 -15.67
C HIS A 198 0.84 -9.32 -15.94
N ASP A 199 0.48 -10.05 -14.88
CA ASP A 199 -0.07 -11.41 -15.06
C ASP A 199 -1.45 -11.35 -15.72
N LEU A 200 -2.30 -10.40 -15.29
CA LEU A 200 -3.68 -10.27 -15.75
C LEU A 200 -3.79 -9.71 -17.17
N LEU A 201 -2.84 -8.88 -17.60
CA LEU A 201 -2.90 -8.12 -18.85
C LEU A 201 -1.88 -8.60 -19.88
N ALA A 202 -1.19 -9.70 -19.62
CA ALA A 202 -0.18 -10.26 -20.52
C ALA A 202 -0.76 -10.60 -21.91
N SER A 203 -1.95 -11.18 -21.96
CA SER A 203 -2.64 -11.53 -23.21
C SER A 203 -3.08 -10.31 -24.02
N ALA A 204 -3.29 -9.17 -23.34
CA ALA A 204 -3.65 -7.89 -23.98
C ALA A 204 -2.40 -7.09 -24.47
N GLY A 205 -1.20 -7.64 -24.28
CA GLY A 205 0.05 -6.97 -24.69
C GLY A 205 0.36 -5.71 -23.88
N TRP A 206 -0.15 -5.59 -22.65
CA TRP A 206 0.12 -4.45 -21.79
C TRP A 206 1.59 -4.44 -21.35
N GLY A 207 2.31 -3.37 -21.71
CA GLY A 207 3.75 -3.24 -21.47
C GLY A 207 4.13 -2.07 -20.56
N SER A 208 3.15 -1.36 -19.98
CA SER A 208 3.43 -0.28 -19.03
C SER A 208 4.02 -0.82 -17.74
N THR A 209 4.94 -0.09 -17.16
CA THR A 209 5.49 -0.37 -15.84
C THR A 209 4.71 0.41 -14.77
N SER A 210 4.84 0.03 -13.50
CA SER A 210 4.29 0.82 -12.39
C SER A 210 4.82 2.25 -12.38
N ASN A 211 6.05 2.47 -12.84
CA ASN A 211 6.60 3.82 -12.97
C ASN A 211 5.78 4.68 -13.93
N ASP A 212 5.25 4.10 -15.00
CA ASP A 212 4.39 4.80 -15.95
C ASP A 212 3.00 5.13 -15.35
N LEU A 213 2.58 4.41 -14.32
CA LEU A 213 1.33 4.64 -13.60
C LEU A 213 1.46 5.67 -12.48
N VAL A 214 2.60 5.70 -11.78
CA VAL A 214 2.77 6.47 -10.54
C VAL A 214 2.60 7.97 -10.76
N ASP A 215 3.24 8.54 -11.77
CA ASP A 215 3.16 9.99 -12.01
C ASP A 215 1.74 10.43 -12.39
N PRO A 216 1.05 9.83 -13.38
CA PRO A 216 -0.33 10.21 -13.68
C PRO A 216 -1.29 9.92 -12.51
N TRP A 217 -1.03 8.88 -11.70
CA TRP A 217 -1.81 8.57 -10.52
C TRP A 217 -1.70 9.68 -9.47
N LEU A 218 -0.49 10.04 -9.04
CA LEU A 218 -0.29 11.08 -8.01
C LEU A 218 -0.68 12.48 -8.49
N LEU A 219 -0.54 12.77 -9.79
CA LEU A 219 -1.06 14.02 -10.38
C LEU A 219 -2.58 14.12 -10.21
N ARG A 220 -3.31 13.01 -10.42
CA ARG A 220 -4.77 13.00 -10.21
C ARG A 220 -5.15 13.08 -8.77
N VAL A 221 -4.44 12.36 -7.88
CA VAL A 221 -4.63 12.44 -6.43
C VAL A 221 -4.47 13.90 -5.96
N ALA A 222 -3.41 14.57 -6.37
CA ALA A 222 -3.16 15.96 -6.02
C ALA A 222 -4.27 16.88 -6.56
N ALA A 223 -4.65 16.71 -7.83
CA ALA A 223 -5.70 17.52 -8.47
C ALA A 223 -7.06 17.36 -7.78
N ALA A 224 -7.44 16.16 -7.34
CA ALA A 224 -8.68 15.89 -6.63
C ALA A 224 -8.78 16.67 -5.29
N ALA A 225 -7.65 17.03 -4.70
CA ALA A 225 -7.59 17.84 -3.48
C ALA A 225 -7.30 19.33 -3.74
N GLY A 226 -7.23 19.77 -5.01
CA GLY A 226 -6.81 21.12 -5.35
C GLY A 226 -5.35 21.42 -5.01
N LEU A 227 -4.51 20.39 -4.92
CA LEU A 227 -3.09 20.48 -4.63
C LEU A 227 -2.24 20.38 -5.90
N ARG A 228 -1.00 20.87 -5.82
CA ARG A 228 0.02 20.56 -6.83
C ARG A 228 0.87 19.39 -6.35
N LEU A 229 1.25 18.49 -7.25
CA LEU A 229 2.23 17.46 -6.98
C LEU A 229 3.64 18.08 -7.02
N GLU A 230 4.43 17.85 -6.00
CA GLU A 230 5.79 18.34 -5.85
C GLU A 230 6.73 17.16 -5.56
N TRP A 231 7.49 16.71 -6.56
CA TRP A 231 8.52 15.70 -6.35
C TRP A 231 9.76 16.30 -5.70
N THR A 232 10.34 15.59 -4.74
CA THR A 232 11.65 15.94 -4.16
C THR A 232 12.79 15.39 -5.02
N GLY A 233 13.95 16.06 -4.97
CA GLY A 233 15.15 15.59 -5.66
C GLY A 233 15.91 14.47 -4.95
N GLU A 234 15.63 14.25 -3.66
CA GLU A 234 16.25 13.21 -2.82
C GLU A 234 15.20 12.23 -2.31
N SER A 235 15.60 11.00 -2.01
CA SER A 235 14.70 10.02 -1.40
C SER A 235 14.39 10.38 0.07
N PHE A 236 13.22 9.97 0.56
CA PHE A 236 12.85 10.15 1.96
C PHE A 236 13.82 9.38 2.87
N LEU A 237 14.22 8.18 2.44
CA LEU A 237 15.18 7.34 3.16
C LEU A 237 16.55 8.02 3.31
N ALA A 238 17.04 8.68 2.26
CA ALA A 238 18.32 9.40 2.32
C ALA A 238 18.24 10.61 3.24
N THR A 239 17.17 11.41 3.10
CA THR A 239 16.96 12.65 3.89
C THR A 239 16.83 12.36 5.40
N HIS A 240 16.25 11.22 5.76
CA HIS A 240 15.93 10.88 7.17
C HIS A 240 16.66 9.62 7.65
N ARG A 241 17.80 9.30 7.06
CA ARG A 241 18.58 8.08 7.37
C ARG A 241 18.84 7.86 8.85
N PRO A 242 19.30 8.86 9.64
CA PRO A 242 19.61 8.65 11.05
C PRO A 242 18.38 8.21 11.87
N GLU A 243 17.26 8.89 11.70
CA GLU A 243 16.01 8.63 12.44
C GLU A 243 15.43 7.28 12.06
N ILE A 244 15.42 6.95 10.78
CA ILE A 244 14.93 5.66 10.26
C ILE A 244 15.80 4.52 10.76
N THR A 245 17.15 4.66 10.72
CA THR A 245 18.08 3.64 11.20
C THR A 245 17.89 3.38 12.69
N ALA A 246 17.66 4.43 13.48
CA ALA A 246 17.41 4.30 14.92
C ALA A 246 16.07 3.61 15.23
N ALA A 247 15.04 3.85 14.42
CA ALA A 247 13.70 3.29 14.64
C ALA A 247 13.51 1.88 14.08
N ALA A 248 14.18 1.50 12.99
CA ALA A 248 13.97 0.25 12.27
C ALA A 248 14.09 -1.03 13.15
N PRO A 249 15.06 -1.18 14.08
CA PRO A 249 15.18 -2.39 14.88
C PRO A 249 13.93 -2.73 15.70
N ARG A 250 13.14 -1.71 16.09
CA ARG A 250 11.88 -1.93 16.81
C ARG A 250 10.91 -2.80 16.02
N PHE A 251 10.84 -2.65 14.71
CA PHE A 251 9.89 -3.37 13.85
C PHE A 251 10.21 -4.87 13.69
N LEU A 252 11.41 -5.28 14.10
CA LEU A 252 11.85 -6.68 14.15
C LEU A 252 11.74 -7.28 15.56
N SER A 253 11.49 -6.46 16.59
CA SER A 253 11.45 -6.94 17.96
C SER A 253 10.23 -7.82 18.23
N GLN A 254 10.39 -8.85 19.07
CA GLN A 254 9.29 -9.72 19.50
C GLN A 254 8.15 -8.94 20.18
N ALA A 255 8.50 -7.89 20.92
CA ALA A 255 7.51 -7.00 21.55
C ALA A 255 6.62 -6.29 20.52
N TRP A 256 7.19 -5.91 19.35
CA TRP A 256 6.42 -5.29 18.29
C TRP A 256 5.67 -6.32 17.44
N LEU A 257 6.32 -7.39 17.02
CA LEU A 257 5.71 -8.44 16.19
C LEU A 257 4.59 -9.17 16.92
N GLY A 258 4.74 -9.42 18.22
CA GLY A 258 3.76 -10.13 19.06
C GLY A 258 2.60 -9.29 19.56
N ARG A 259 2.61 -7.96 19.39
CA ARG A 259 1.51 -7.08 19.82
C ARG A 259 0.25 -7.35 18.97
N ARG A 260 -0.92 -7.01 19.54
CA ARG A 260 -2.23 -7.02 18.85
C ARG A 260 -2.81 -5.63 18.78
#